data_d3540dd5882d10463f183bbd08e84410
#
_entry.id   d3540dd5882d10463f183bbd08e84410
#
_cell.length_a   1.000
_cell.length_b   1.000
_cell.length_c   1.000
_cell.angle_alpha   90.00
_cell.angle_beta   90.00
_cell.angle_gamma   90.00
#
_symmetry.space_group_name_H-M   'P 1'
#
loop_
_entity.id
_entity.type
_entity.pdbx_description
1 polymer ?
#
loop_
_entity_poly.entity_id
_entity_poly.type
_entity_poly.pdbx_seq_one_letter_code
_entity_poly.pdbx_strand_id
1 'polypeptide(L)'
;FDGVHTGHRLVIRQLVEAAAVRGDESMVVTFWPHPRNVLQKEARSLRLLTTLAEKKEILLGLGVDKVEVLQFTKEFSTMTTEDYLRMLMSEYGASTILIGYDNRMGFDAKNADEVARTAETLGLEVVRTDMVSSEKGYAVSSTKIRQCLEEGNVQEAAVMLGCDYSLEGVVVAGNRIGRTIGFPTANIQLYEPLKLVPGNGVYFTKVHTLGRDLYGMCNIGYRPTVGNGNARTIET
;
A
#
# COMPACT_ATOMS: atom_id res chain seq x y z
N PHE A 1 -2.35 1.80 5.77
CA PHE A 1 -2.77 0.89 4.67
C PHE A 1 -1.61 0.72 3.68
N ASP A 2 -0.79 -0.34 3.80
CA ASP A 2 0.16 -0.71 2.77
C ASP A 2 -0.31 -1.99 2.07
N GLY A 3 -0.44 -1.95 0.74
CA GLY A 3 -1.00 -3.01 -0.09
C GLY A 3 -2.51 -3.00 -0.23
N VAL A 4 -3.26 -2.24 0.56
CA VAL A 4 -4.75 -2.20 0.56
C VAL A 4 -5.36 -3.60 0.38
N HIS A 5 -4.85 -4.56 1.17
CA HIS A 5 -5.22 -5.98 1.11
C HIS A 5 -6.68 -6.22 1.51
N THR A 6 -7.18 -7.44 1.35
CA THR A 6 -8.59 -7.79 1.57
C THR A 6 -9.14 -7.34 2.92
N GLY A 7 -8.34 -7.43 4.00
CA GLY A 7 -8.74 -6.88 5.31
C GLY A 7 -8.92 -5.37 5.30
N HIS A 8 -8.00 -4.62 4.67
CA HIS A 8 -8.14 -3.17 4.52
C HIS A 8 -9.37 -2.81 3.66
N ARG A 9 -9.62 -3.55 2.58
CA ARG A 9 -10.77 -3.32 1.68
C ARG A 9 -12.10 -3.46 2.40
N LEU A 10 -12.23 -4.38 3.36
CA LEU A 10 -13.43 -4.53 4.18
C LEU A 10 -13.66 -3.32 5.10
N VAL A 11 -12.60 -2.85 5.76
CA VAL A 11 -12.66 -1.63 6.59
C VAL A 11 -13.07 -0.41 5.75
N ILE A 12 -12.50 -0.30 4.54
CA ILE A 12 -12.82 0.80 3.62
C ILE A 12 -14.26 0.75 3.13
N ARG A 13 -14.80 -0.44 2.83
CA ARG A 13 -16.22 -0.59 2.48
C ARG A 13 -17.13 -0.13 3.62
N GLN A 14 -16.83 -0.53 4.85
CA GLN A 14 -17.59 -0.07 6.02
C GLN A 14 -17.53 1.46 6.19
N LEU A 15 -16.37 2.08 5.89
CA LEU A 15 -16.24 3.54 5.88
C LEU A 15 -17.19 4.17 4.85
N VAL A 16 -17.14 3.69 3.61
CA VAL A 16 -17.97 4.22 2.50
C VAL A 16 -19.46 4.02 2.80
N GLU A 17 -19.85 2.84 3.29
CA GLU A 17 -21.24 2.54 3.68
C GLU A 17 -21.71 3.43 4.84
N ALA A 18 -20.87 3.62 5.86
CA ALA A 18 -21.19 4.47 7.01
C ALA A 18 -21.35 5.95 6.59
N ALA A 19 -20.52 6.46 5.71
CA ALA A 19 -20.62 7.81 5.16
C ALA A 19 -21.91 7.96 4.32
N ALA A 20 -22.18 7.02 3.42
CA ALA A 20 -23.38 7.03 2.58
C ALA A 20 -24.69 7.05 3.40
N VAL A 21 -24.79 6.27 4.48
CA VAL A 21 -25.97 6.25 5.37
C VAL A 21 -26.19 7.59 6.05
N ARG A 22 -25.13 8.35 6.33
CA ARG A 22 -25.18 9.67 6.98
C ARG A 22 -25.36 10.83 5.98
N GLY A 23 -25.11 10.61 4.72
CA GLY A 23 -25.00 11.65 3.71
C GLY A 23 -23.71 12.48 3.83
N ASP A 24 -22.67 11.88 4.43
CA ASP A 24 -21.34 12.46 4.60
C ASP A 24 -20.39 12.01 3.48
N GLU A 25 -19.29 12.75 3.30
CA GLU A 25 -18.17 12.31 2.45
C GLU A 25 -17.24 11.36 3.21
N SER A 26 -16.86 10.27 2.56
CA SER A 26 -15.86 9.32 3.08
C SER A 26 -14.44 9.82 2.82
N MET A 27 -13.59 9.83 3.85
CA MET A 27 -12.19 10.25 3.70
C MET A 27 -11.23 9.23 4.31
N VAL A 28 -10.18 8.89 3.55
CA VAL A 28 -9.05 8.12 4.07
C VAL A 28 -7.82 9.02 4.18
N VAL A 29 -7.27 9.10 5.38
CA VAL A 29 -5.98 9.79 5.62
C VAL A 29 -4.85 8.78 5.50
N THR A 30 -3.85 9.10 4.71
CA THR A 30 -2.61 8.34 4.58
C THR A 30 -1.40 9.25 4.73
N PHE A 31 -0.22 8.66 4.92
CA PHE A 31 1.00 9.40 5.21
C PHE A 31 2.05 9.19 4.12
N TRP A 32 2.78 10.27 3.80
CA TRP A 32 3.95 10.21 2.96
C TRP A 32 5.03 11.19 3.45
N PRO A 33 6.32 10.81 3.55
CA PRO A 33 6.86 9.43 3.39
C PRO A 33 6.21 8.43 4.37
N HIS A 34 6.39 7.13 4.08
CA HIS A 34 5.87 6.09 4.98
C HIS A 34 6.44 6.24 6.39
N PRO A 35 5.65 6.19 7.48
CA PRO A 35 6.08 6.44 8.85
C PRO A 35 7.34 5.69 9.27
N ARG A 36 7.48 4.42 8.88
CA ARG A 36 8.68 3.63 9.17
C ARG A 36 9.95 4.22 8.54
N ASN A 37 9.85 4.90 7.39
CA ASN A 37 11.00 5.52 6.74
C ASN A 37 11.51 6.75 7.48
N VAL A 38 10.66 7.40 8.27
CA VAL A 38 11.00 8.58 9.08
C VAL A 38 11.48 8.19 10.47
N LEU A 39 10.86 7.16 11.07
CA LEU A 39 11.10 6.78 12.47
C LEU A 39 12.24 5.79 12.66
N GLN A 40 12.50 4.91 11.69
CA GLN A 40 13.52 3.87 11.84
C GLN A 40 14.83 4.27 11.15
N LYS A 41 15.95 4.14 11.86
CA LYS A 41 17.30 4.37 11.31
C LYS A 41 17.64 3.38 10.17
N GLU A 42 16.96 2.23 10.11
CA GLU A 42 17.13 1.18 9.09
C GLU A 42 16.08 1.25 7.97
N ALA A 43 15.53 2.43 7.72
CA ALA A 43 14.49 2.66 6.70
C ALA A 43 14.85 2.15 5.28
N ARG A 44 16.11 1.84 5.01
CA ARG A 44 16.58 1.30 3.72
C ARG A 44 16.05 -0.12 3.42
N SER A 45 15.52 -0.83 4.40
CA SER A 45 14.99 -2.19 4.24
C SER A 45 13.48 -2.24 3.96
N LEU A 46 12.74 -1.13 4.18
CA LEU A 46 11.29 -1.15 3.95
C LEU A 46 10.99 -1.21 2.45
N ARG A 47 10.28 -2.26 2.04
CA ARG A 47 9.72 -2.39 0.70
C ARG A 47 8.21 -2.18 0.74
N LEU A 48 7.72 -1.29 -0.12
CA LEU A 48 6.31 -0.94 -0.21
C LEU A 48 5.54 -1.96 -1.06
N LEU A 49 4.38 -2.37 -0.59
CA LEU A 49 3.44 -3.19 -1.39
C LEU A 49 2.72 -2.35 -2.43
N THR A 50 2.41 -1.10 -2.11
CA THR A 50 1.81 -0.13 -3.03
C THR A 50 2.60 1.18 -3.00
N THR A 51 2.81 1.79 -4.15
CA THR A 51 3.24 3.18 -4.22
C THR A 51 2.14 4.10 -3.68
N LEU A 52 2.45 5.37 -3.47
CA LEU A 52 1.43 6.35 -3.05
C LEU A 52 0.36 6.53 -4.14
N ALA A 53 0.77 6.55 -5.41
CA ALA A 53 -0.15 6.68 -6.54
C ALA A 53 -1.11 5.48 -6.64
N GLU A 54 -0.56 4.25 -6.66
CA GLU A 54 -1.35 3.02 -6.65
C GLU A 54 -2.32 2.96 -5.46
N LYS A 55 -1.85 3.34 -4.27
CA LYS A 55 -2.70 3.36 -3.07
C LYS A 55 -3.89 4.31 -3.24
N LYS A 56 -3.65 5.53 -3.73
CA LYS A 56 -4.72 6.51 -3.97
C LYS A 56 -5.72 5.97 -4.99
N GLU A 57 -5.25 5.43 -6.10
CA GLU A 57 -6.10 4.87 -7.14
C GLU A 57 -6.96 3.71 -6.61
N ILE A 58 -6.37 2.78 -5.85
CA ILE A 58 -7.11 1.66 -5.24
C ILE A 58 -8.18 2.17 -4.28
N LEU A 59 -7.86 3.15 -3.41
CA LEU A 59 -8.79 3.69 -2.43
C LEU A 59 -9.98 4.40 -3.09
N LEU A 60 -9.71 5.25 -4.08
CA LEU A 60 -10.76 5.91 -4.88
C LEU A 60 -11.60 4.90 -5.66
N GLY A 61 -10.97 3.87 -6.24
CA GLY A 61 -11.65 2.77 -6.92
C GLY A 61 -12.54 1.91 -6.00
N LEU A 62 -12.32 1.95 -4.68
CA LEU A 62 -13.18 1.32 -3.67
C LEU A 62 -14.37 2.20 -3.25
N GLY A 63 -14.51 3.39 -3.82
CA GLY A 63 -15.60 4.32 -3.57
C GLY A 63 -15.32 5.35 -2.47
N VAL A 64 -14.07 5.48 -2.01
CA VAL A 64 -13.69 6.57 -1.10
C VAL A 64 -13.77 7.90 -1.85
N ASP A 65 -14.48 8.89 -1.30
CA ASP A 65 -14.66 10.19 -1.93
C ASP A 65 -13.38 11.02 -1.91
N LYS A 66 -12.61 10.95 -0.81
CA LYS A 66 -11.39 11.74 -0.64
C LYS A 66 -10.25 10.93 -0.04
N VAL A 67 -9.07 11.03 -0.63
CA VAL A 67 -7.82 10.48 -0.07
C VAL A 67 -6.87 11.64 0.25
N GLU A 68 -6.69 11.90 1.53
CA GLU A 68 -5.80 12.94 2.01
C GLU A 68 -4.42 12.36 2.33
N VAL A 69 -3.37 13.06 1.89
CA VAL A 69 -1.98 12.64 2.09
C VAL A 69 -1.28 13.63 2.99
N LEU A 70 -1.11 13.26 4.25
CA LEU A 70 -0.39 14.09 5.21
C LEU A 70 1.12 13.83 5.12
N GLN A 71 1.88 14.91 5.19
CA GLN A 71 3.34 14.80 5.28
C GLN A 71 3.73 14.26 6.66
N PHE A 72 4.34 13.08 6.68
CA PHE A 72 4.82 12.48 7.92
C PHE A 72 6.25 12.96 8.23
N THR A 73 6.36 13.88 9.17
CA THR A 73 7.64 14.42 9.66
C THR A 73 7.95 13.90 11.07
N LYS A 74 9.15 14.20 11.57
CA LYS A 74 9.48 13.89 12.98
C LYS A 74 8.60 14.68 13.95
N GLU A 75 8.31 15.94 13.63
CA GLU A 75 7.41 16.79 14.40
C GLU A 75 6.00 16.22 14.41
N PHE A 76 5.47 15.82 13.23
CA PHE A 76 4.16 15.16 13.14
C PHE A 76 4.11 13.88 13.98
N SER A 77 5.19 13.12 14.03
CA SER A 77 5.26 11.87 14.80
C SER A 77 5.17 12.05 16.33
N THR A 78 5.31 13.28 16.84
CA THR A 78 5.12 13.60 18.26
C THR A 78 3.71 14.04 18.63
N MET A 79 2.82 14.14 17.63
CA MET A 79 1.41 14.52 17.81
C MET A 79 0.66 13.47 18.63
N THR A 80 -0.04 13.91 19.66
CA THR A 80 -0.88 13.02 20.49
C THR A 80 -2.14 12.59 19.73
N THR A 81 -2.79 11.54 20.19
CA THR A 81 -4.08 11.13 19.66
C THR A 81 -5.09 12.27 19.68
N GLU A 82 -5.17 13.01 20.79
CA GLU A 82 -6.11 14.12 20.93
C GLU A 82 -5.83 15.24 19.93
N ASP A 83 -4.57 15.67 19.79
CA ASP A 83 -4.20 16.73 18.85
C ASP A 83 -4.49 16.32 17.41
N TYR A 84 -4.22 15.05 17.06
CA TYR A 84 -4.53 14.52 15.74
C TYR A 84 -6.04 14.52 15.45
N LEU A 85 -6.87 14.09 16.40
CA LEU A 85 -8.33 14.14 16.24
C LEU A 85 -8.85 15.56 16.12
N ARG A 86 -8.34 16.52 16.94
CA ARG A 86 -8.69 17.94 16.84
C ARG A 86 -8.30 18.52 15.47
N MET A 87 -7.14 18.15 14.93
CA MET A 87 -6.73 18.55 13.58
C MET A 87 -7.71 18.01 12.52
N LEU A 88 -8.12 16.73 12.61
CA LEU A 88 -9.09 16.16 11.66
C LEU A 88 -10.42 16.90 11.71
N MET A 89 -10.89 17.29 12.89
CA MET A 89 -12.12 18.06 13.06
C MET A 89 -11.98 19.48 12.49
N SER A 90 -10.88 20.17 12.81
CA SER A 90 -10.73 21.59 12.44
C SER A 90 -10.36 21.80 10.97
N GLU A 91 -9.51 20.95 10.40
CA GLU A 91 -9.01 21.13 9.04
C GLU A 91 -9.86 20.41 7.99
N TYR A 92 -10.48 19.29 8.37
CA TYR A 92 -11.24 18.48 7.44
C TYR A 92 -12.73 18.37 7.77
N GLY A 93 -13.17 18.94 8.88
CA GLY A 93 -14.58 18.91 9.29
C GLY A 93 -15.03 17.49 9.69
N ALA A 94 -14.12 16.65 10.17
CA ALA A 94 -14.46 15.29 10.58
C ALA A 94 -15.53 15.31 11.69
N SER A 95 -16.63 14.62 11.47
CA SER A 95 -17.73 14.43 12.42
C SER A 95 -17.75 12.99 12.98
N THR A 96 -17.22 12.05 12.22
CA THR A 96 -17.21 10.62 12.53
C THR A 96 -15.81 10.05 12.29
N ILE A 97 -15.37 9.15 13.17
CA ILE A 97 -14.14 8.39 12.97
C ILE A 97 -14.43 6.89 12.95
N LEU A 98 -13.85 6.17 11.99
CA LEU A 98 -13.92 4.73 11.92
C LEU A 98 -12.62 4.12 12.45
N ILE A 99 -12.71 3.24 13.45
CA ILE A 99 -11.58 2.68 14.19
C ILE A 99 -11.56 1.16 14.02
N GLY A 100 -10.42 0.63 13.53
CA GLY A 100 -10.15 -0.81 13.51
C GLY A 100 -9.88 -1.37 14.92
N TYR A 101 -10.14 -2.65 15.11
CA TYR A 101 -9.98 -3.32 16.41
C TYR A 101 -8.54 -3.30 16.95
N ASP A 102 -7.53 -3.29 16.07
CA ASP A 102 -6.10 -3.29 16.39
C ASP A 102 -5.43 -1.92 16.20
N ASN A 103 -6.23 -0.88 16.01
CA ASN A 103 -5.72 0.46 15.74
C ASN A 103 -4.89 0.99 16.91
N ARG A 104 -3.76 1.62 16.57
CA ARG A 104 -2.96 2.43 17.48
C ARG A 104 -2.77 3.80 16.87
N MET A 105 -3.01 4.85 17.66
CA MET A 105 -3.00 6.23 17.18
C MET A 105 -2.16 7.12 18.08
N GLY A 106 -1.56 8.14 17.47
CA GLY A 106 -0.81 9.17 18.16
C GLY A 106 0.57 8.73 18.66
N PHE A 107 1.35 9.70 19.13
CA PHE A 107 2.61 9.46 19.83
C PHE A 107 2.41 8.67 21.13
N ASP A 108 1.29 8.92 21.80
CA ASP A 108 0.83 8.24 23.00
C ASP A 108 0.36 6.80 22.76
N ALA A 109 0.37 6.35 21.49
CA ALA A 109 0.11 4.98 21.05
C ALA A 109 -1.19 4.38 21.64
N LYS A 110 -2.23 5.19 21.82
CA LYS A 110 -3.52 4.76 22.35
C LYS A 110 -4.09 3.61 21.54
N ASN A 111 -4.61 2.62 22.24
CA ASN A 111 -5.32 1.50 21.63
C ASN A 111 -6.74 1.93 21.17
N ALA A 112 -7.44 1.05 20.44
CA ALA A 112 -8.73 1.35 19.84
C ALA A 112 -9.77 1.87 20.86
N ASP A 113 -9.80 1.32 22.08
CA ASP A 113 -10.74 1.76 23.12
C ASP A 113 -10.40 3.15 23.68
N GLU A 114 -9.13 3.44 23.85
CA GLU A 114 -8.66 4.74 24.31
C GLU A 114 -8.87 5.82 23.24
N VAL A 115 -8.64 5.49 21.97
CA VAL A 115 -8.92 6.38 20.83
C VAL A 115 -10.41 6.69 20.77
N ALA A 116 -11.28 5.67 20.89
CA ALA A 116 -12.72 5.84 20.86
C ALA A 116 -13.20 6.79 21.99
N ARG A 117 -12.76 6.55 23.23
CA ARG A 117 -13.09 7.44 24.36
C ARG A 117 -12.62 8.87 24.16
N THR A 118 -11.40 9.04 23.61
CA THR A 118 -10.88 10.38 23.31
C THR A 118 -11.75 11.04 22.23
N ALA A 119 -12.10 10.34 21.16
CA ALA A 119 -12.94 10.84 20.08
C ALA A 119 -14.34 11.26 20.57
N GLU A 120 -15.00 10.40 21.35
CA GLU A 120 -16.30 10.69 21.97
C GLU A 120 -16.26 11.93 22.89
N THR A 121 -15.18 12.05 23.69
CA THR A 121 -14.99 13.25 24.55
C THR A 121 -14.86 14.54 23.73
N LEU A 122 -14.31 14.46 22.52
CA LEU A 122 -14.19 15.58 21.60
C LEU A 122 -15.48 15.85 20.81
N GLY A 123 -16.48 14.99 20.90
CA GLY A 123 -17.73 15.12 20.17
C GLY A 123 -17.75 14.43 18.81
N LEU A 124 -16.76 13.60 18.50
CA LEU A 124 -16.77 12.75 17.30
C LEU A 124 -17.64 11.52 17.50
N GLU A 125 -18.41 11.15 16.50
CA GLU A 125 -19.05 9.85 16.44
C GLU A 125 -18.01 8.77 16.15
N VAL A 126 -18.14 7.62 16.82
CA VAL A 126 -17.20 6.51 16.65
C VAL A 126 -17.90 5.31 16.03
N VAL A 127 -17.40 4.88 14.88
CA VAL A 127 -17.79 3.62 14.23
C VAL A 127 -16.65 2.62 14.44
N ARG A 128 -16.95 1.49 15.06
CA ARG A 128 -15.99 0.41 15.25
C ARG A 128 -16.15 -0.64 14.18
N THR A 129 -15.02 -1.07 13.60
CA THR A 129 -15.05 -2.22 12.70
C THR A 129 -14.86 -3.49 13.51
N ASP A 130 -15.64 -4.51 13.20
CA ASP A 130 -15.44 -5.83 13.74
C ASP A 130 -14.11 -6.44 13.26
N MET A 131 -13.60 -7.39 14.05
CA MET A 131 -12.44 -8.18 13.63
C MET A 131 -12.80 -8.93 12.35
N VAL A 132 -12.20 -8.55 11.24
CA VAL A 132 -12.41 -9.22 9.98
C VAL A 132 -11.61 -10.52 9.98
N SER A 133 -12.25 -11.63 10.36
CA SER A 133 -11.77 -12.96 10.03
C SER A 133 -11.97 -13.16 8.52
N SER A 134 -10.90 -13.42 7.77
CA SER A 134 -11.08 -13.84 6.38
C SER A 134 -11.96 -15.10 6.35
N GLU A 135 -12.85 -15.21 5.38
CA GLU A 135 -13.73 -16.39 5.18
C GLU A 135 -12.95 -17.72 5.14
N LYS A 136 -11.63 -17.67 4.97
CA LYS A 136 -10.73 -18.82 4.92
C LYS A 136 -9.84 -19.00 6.16
N GLY A 137 -10.10 -18.27 7.28
CA GLY A 137 -9.38 -18.48 8.55
C GLY A 137 -7.90 -18.03 8.56
N TYR A 138 -7.40 -17.36 7.53
CA TYR A 138 -6.03 -16.85 7.48
C TYR A 138 -6.00 -15.37 7.85
N ALA A 139 -5.19 -15.02 8.85
CA ALA A 139 -4.88 -13.63 9.14
C ALA A 139 -4.10 -13.03 7.96
N VAL A 140 -4.75 -12.12 7.21
CA VAL A 140 -4.10 -11.37 6.13
C VAL A 140 -3.32 -10.22 6.76
N SER A 141 -2.04 -10.09 6.39
CA SER A 141 -1.21 -8.98 6.83
C SER A 141 -0.23 -8.56 5.75
N SER A 142 0.14 -7.27 5.73
CA SER A 142 1.16 -6.76 4.81
C SER A 142 2.50 -7.48 4.95
N THR A 143 2.82 -7.99 6.15
CA THR A 143 4.04 -8.76 6.39
C THR A 143 4.01 -10.11 5.66
N LYS A 144 2.90 -10.84 5.76
CA LYS A 144 2.74 -12.13 5.07
C LYS A 144 2.73 -11.96 3.56
N ILE A 145 2.08 -10.91 3.05
CA ILE A 145 2.08 -10.59 1.61
C ILE A 145 3.50 -10.31 1.11
N ARG A 146 4.31 -9.53 1.86
CA ARG A 146 5.71 -9.31 1.50
C ARG A 146 6.50 -10.60 1.42
N GLN A 147 6.34 -11.47 2.41
CA GLN A 147 7.01 -12.77 2.42
C GLN A 147 6.64 -13.59 1.18
N CYS A 148 5.35 -13.72 0.85
CA CYS A 148 4.91 -14.44 -0.34
C CYS A 148 5.52 -13.85 -1.63
N LEU A 149 5.55 -12.53 -1.76
CA LEU A 149 6.17 -11.88 -2.92
C LEU A 149 7.68 -12.11 -2.98
N GLU A 150 8.39 -12.02 -1.86
CA GLU A 150 9.84 -12.26 -1.77
C GLU A 150 10.21 -13.72 -2.13
N GLU A 151 9.34 -14.67 -1.80
CA GLU A 151 9.44 -16.08 -2.16
C GLU A 151 9.00 -16.38 -3.61
N GLY A 152 8.42 -15.38 -4.32
CA GLY A 152 7.91 -15.54 -5.68
C GLY A 152 6.50 -16.11 -5.77
N ASN A 153 5.81 -16.30 -4.64
CA ASN A 153 4.44 -16.83 -4.55
C ASN A 153 3.40 -15.74 -4.86
N VAL A 154 3.45 -15.21 -6.09
CA VAL A 154 2.60 -14.08 -6.50
C VAL A 154 1.11 -14.41 -6.51
N GLN A 155 0.72 -15.67 -6.75
CA GLN A 155 -0.68 -16.11 -6.71
C GLN A 155 -1.24 -16.03 -5.29
N GLU A 156 -0.50 -16.49 -4.27
CA GLU A 156 -0.94 -16.40 -2.88
C GLU A 156 -1.00 -14.94 -2.42
N ALA A 157 -0.04 -14.11 -2.83
CA ALA A 157 -0.07 -12.68 -2.60
C ALA A 157 -1.31 -12.02 -3.23
N ALA A 158 -1.67 -12.38 -4.48
CA ALA A 158 -2.85 -11.86 -5.17
C ALA A 158 -4.16 -12.21 -4.46
N VAL A 159 -4.30 -13.42 -3.93
CA VAL A 159 -5.47 -13.82 -3.11
C VAL A 159 -5.57 -12.93 -1.86
N MET A 160 -4.49 -12.65 -1.17
CA MET A 160 -4.49 -11.80 0.02
C MET A 160 -4.71 -10.32 -0.32
N LEU A 161 -4.20 -9.84 -1.46
CA LEU A 161 -4.40 -8.46 -1.93
C LEU A 161 -5.82 -8.24 -2.50
N GLY A 162 -6.45 -9.31 -3.01
CA GLY A 162 -7.70 -9.22 -3.77
C GLY A 162 -7.53 -8.66 -5.18
N CYS A 163 -6.30 -8.63 -5.69
CA CYS A 163 -5.93 -8.23 -7.06
C CYS A 163 -4.52 -8.73 -7.40
N ASP A 164 -4.19 -8.78 -8.69
CA ASP A 164 -2.84 -9.10 -9.12
C ASP A 164 -1.85 -8.06 -8.62
N TYR A 165 -0.64 -8.53 -8.25
CA TYR A 165 0.44 -7.64 -7.86
C TYR A 165 1.03 -6.96 -9.09
N SER A 166 1.12 -5.63 -9.09
CA SER A 166 1.60 -4.84 -10.22
C SER A 166 2.92 -4.14 -9.93
N LEU A 167 3.69 -3.94 -10.98
CA LEU A 167 4.89 -3.11 -11.01
C LEU A 167 4.73 -2.06 -12.10
N GLU A 168 5.06 -0.81 -11.78
CA GLU A 168 4.97 0.31 -12.71
C GLU A 168 6.32 0.98 -12.89
N GLY A 169 6.67 1.29 -14.14
CA GLY A 169 7.96 1.90 -14.44
C GLY A 169 8.11 2.31 -15.91
N VAL A 170 9.29 2.78 -16.24
CA VAL A 170 9.67 3.14 -17.61
C VAL A 170 10.49 2.04 -18.25
N VAL A 171 10.37 1.90 -19.55
CA VAL A 171 11.26 1.06 -20.35
C VAL A 171 12.58 1.78 -20.54
N VAL A 172 13.66 1.16 -20.11
CA VAL A 172 15.02 1.68 -20.22
C VAL A 172 15.87 0.84 -21.19
N ALA A 173 16.93 1.44 -21.69
CA ALA A 173 17.86 0.73 -22.55
C ALA A 173 18.57 -0.41 -21.80
N GLY A 174 18.50 -1.62 -22.32
CA GLY A 174 19.26 -2.78 -21.87
C GLY A 174 20.35 -3.18 -22.83
N ASN A 175 21.02 -4.31 -22.59
CA ASN A 175 22.10 -4.82 -23.43
C ASN A 175 21.64 -5.35 -24.81
N ARG A 176 20.34 -5.32 -25.10
CA ARG A 176 19.73 -5.71 -26.38
C ARG A 176 20.03 -7.15 -26.82
N ILE A 177 20.44 -8.04 -25.90
CA ILE A 177 20.79 -9.43 -26.22
C ILE A 177 19.57 -10.18 -26.80
N GLY A 178 18.36 -9.96 -26.25
CA GLY A 178 17.15 -10.57 -26.77
C GLY A 178 16.90 -10.26 -28.26
N ARG A 179 17.31 -9.08 -28.73
CA ARG A 179 17.21 -8.69 -30.14
C ARG A 179 18.08 -9.56 -31.06
N THR A 180 19.25 -10.00 -30.60
CA THR A 180 20.16 -10.83 -31.38
C THR A 180 19.68 -12.26 -31.57
N ILE A 181 18.79 -12.72 -30.68
CA ILE A 181 18.19 -14.07 -30.70
C ILE A 181 16.72 -14.07 -31.12
N GLY A 182 16.22 -12.92 -31.63
CA GLY A 182 14.84 -12.81 -32.14
C GLY A 182 13.75 -12.57 -31.07
N PHE A 183 14.12 -12.41 -29.79
CA PHE A 183 13.19 -12.17 -28.69
C PHE A 183 13.55 -10.86 -27.97
N PRO A 184 13.14 -9.70 -28.52
CA PRO A 184 13.41 -8.42 -27.87
C PRO A 184 12.68 -8.33 -26.53
N THR A 185 13.39 -7.83 -25.49
CA THR A 185 12.84 -7.63 -24.16
C THR A 185 12.84 -6.16 -23.77
N ALA A 186 11.86 -5.74 -23.00
CA ALA A 186 11.81 -4.43 -22.35
C ALA A 186 12.39 -4.53 -20.94
N ASN A 187 13.39 -3.69 -20.64
CA ASN A 187 13.92 -3.57 -19.28
C ASN A 187 13.12 -2.51 -18.55
N ILE A 188 12.60 -2.84 -17.38
CA ILE A 188 11.73 -1.96 -16.60
C ILE A 188 12.53 -1.36 -15.44
N GLN A 189 12.55 -0.03 -15.37
CA GLN A 189 13.00 0.72 -14.20
C GLN A 189 11.76 1.25 -13.46
N LEU A 190 11.58 0.85 -12.21
CA LEU A 190 10.43 1.27 -11.42
C LEU A 190 10.43 2.77 -11.14
N TYR A 191 9.26 3.40 -11.16
CA TYR A 191 9.07 4.79 -10.74
C TYR A 191 9.36 4.98 -9.25
N GLU A 192 8.98 3.99 -8.41
CA GLU A 192 9.22 4.00 -6.98
C GLU A 192 10.29 2.95 -6.60
N PRO A 193 11.50 3.38 -6.23
CA PRO A 193 12.60 2.46 -5.90
C PRO A 193 12.33 1.60 -4.65
N LEU A 194 11.41 2.05 -3.77
CA LEU A 194 11.01 1.30 -2.58
C LEU A 194 9.93 0.27 -2.86
N LYS A 195 9.34 0.24 -4.05
CA LYS A 195 8.36 -0.79 -4.43
C LYS A 195 8.98 -2.17 -4.31
N LEU A 196 8.27 -3.09 -3.67
CA LEU A 196 8.73 -4.47 -3.52
C LEU A 196 8.72 -5.16 -4.88
N VAL A 197 9.86 -5.71 -5.27
CA VAL A 197 9.98 -6.55 -6.47
C VAL A 197 9.87 -8.00 -6.04
N PRO A 198 9.00 -8.82 -6.65
CA PRO A 198 8.86 -10.24 -6.35
C PRO A 198 10.17 -11.01 -6.44
N GLY A 199 10.26 -12.18 -5.83
CA GLY A 199 11.42 -13.06 -5.85
C GLY A 199 12.00 -13.29 -7.25
N ASN A 200 13.22 -13.79 -7.36
CA ASN A 200 13.80 -14.12 -8.67
C ASN A 200 12.99 -15.24 -9.32
N GLY A 201 12.69 -15.11 -10.61
CA GLY A 201 11.89 -16.09 -11.33
C GLY A 201 11.37 -15.57 -12.65
N VAL A 202 10.62 -16.43 -13.33
CA VAL A 202 9.90 -16.09 -14.56
C VAL A 202 8.41 -16.07 -14.26
N TYR A 203 7.76 -14.97 -14.61
CA TYR A 203 6.35 -14.70 -14.32
C TYR A 203 5.58 -14.48 -15.60
N PHE A 204 4.40 -15.08 -15.70
CA PHE A 204 3.44 -14.70 -16.70
C PHE A 204 2.77 -13.39 -16.27
N THR A 205 2.79 -12.39 -17.14
CA THR A 205 2.34 -11.02 -16.83
C THR A 205 1.35 -10.49 -17.84
N LYS A 206 0.37 -9.74 -17.35
CA LYS A 206 -0.42 -8.82 -18.16
C LYS A 206 0.31 -7.48 -18.17
N VAL A 207 0.56 -6.95 -19.35
CA VAL A 207 1.32 -5.70 -19.56
C VAL A 207 0.40 -4.67 -20.18
N HIS A 208 0.19 -3.56 -19.47
CA HIS A 208 -0.52 -2.41 -20.03
C HIS A 208 0.51 -1.38 -20.51
N THR A 209 0.54 -1.10 -21.80
CA THR A 209 1.48 -0.11 -22.37
C THR A 209 0.91 0.52 -23.64
N LEU A 210 1.14 1.82 -23.82
CA LEU A 210 0.66 2.57 -24.99
C LEU A 210 -0.83 2.39 -25.28
N GLY A 211 -1.64 2.30 -24.21
CA GLY A 211 -3.10 2.09 -24.31
C GLY A 211 -3.50 0.68 -24.79
N ARG A 212 -2.62 -0.31 -24.69
CA ARG A 212 -2.86 -1.72 -25.08
C ARG A 212 -2.61 -2.64 -23.90
N ASP A 213 -3.41 -3.69 -23.84
CA ASP A 213 -3.22 -4.84 -22.97
C ASP A 213 -2.52 -5.96 -23.76
N LEU A 214 -1.39 -6.39 -23.29
CA LEU A 214 -0.56 -7.44 -23.86
C LEU A 214 -0.26 -8.50 -22.78
N TYR A 215 0.18 -9.66 -23.22
CA TYR A 215 0.69 -10.70 -22.32
C TYR A 215 2.19 -10.89 -22.59
N GLY A 216 2.96 -11.13 -21.54
CA GLY A 216 4.40 -11.34 -21.63
C GLY A 216 4.93 -12.29 -20.57
N MET A 217 6.18 -12.68 -20.76
CA MET A 217 6.95 -13.36 -19.74
C MET A 217 7.91 -12.35 -19.11
N CYS A 218 7.78 -12.13 -17.81
CA CYS A 218 8.65 -11.23 -17.07
C CYS A 218 9.71 -12.04 -16.32
N ASN A 219 10.97 -11.78 -16.61
CA ASN A 219 12.10 -12.36 -15.87
C ASN A 219 12.60 -11.36 -14.83
N ILE A 220 12.61 -11.77 -13.57
CA ILE A 220 13.20 -11.02 -12.45
C ILE A 220 14.42 -11.78 -11.98
N GLY A 221 15.60 -11.16 -12.06
CA GLY A 221 16.86 -11.82 -11.73
C GLY A 221 18.03 -10.86 -11.58
N TYR A 222 19.18 -11.41 -11.24
CA TYR A 222 20.42 -10.65 -11.19
C TYR A 222 21.18 -10.84 -12.50
N ARG A 223 21.68 -9.73 -13.05
CA ARG A 223 22.66 -9.82 -14.13
C ARG A 223 24.05 -9.93 -13.54
N PRO A 224 24.88 -10.90 -13.99
CA PRO A 224 26.30 -10.86 -13.74
C PRO A 224 26.88 -9.68 -14.56
N THR A 225 27.15 -8.57 -13.93
CA THR A 225 27.91 -7.47 -14.53
C THR A 225 29.39 -7.67 -14.28
N VAL A 226 30.20 -7.54 -15.31
CA VAL A 226 31.67 -7.44 -15.22
C VAL A 226 31.96 -6.06 -14.58
N GLY A 227 32.04 -6.02 -13.23
CA GLY A 227 32.29 -4.81 -12.44
C GLY A 227 31.28 -4.66 -11.31
N ASN A 228 31.70 -4.91 -10.10
CA ASN A 228 31.11 -4.62 -8.78
C ASN A 228 29.63 -4.21 -8.70
N GLY A 229 28.71 -5.11 -8.97
CA GLY A 229 27.30 -4.90 -8.63
C GLY A 229 26.35 -5.89 -9.29
N ASN A 230 25.78 -6.82 -8.52
CA ASN A 230 24.61 -7.61 -8.95
C ASN A 230 23.38 -6.70 -8.98
N ALA A 231 23.14 -5.98 -10.08
CA ALA A 231 21.92 -5.23 -10.24
C ALA A 231 20.76 -6.18 -10.56
N ARG A 232 19.70 -6.12 -9.77
CA ARG A 232 18.47 -6.87 -10.04
C ARG A 232 17.73 -6.21 -11.20
N THR A 233 17.34 -6.99 -12.19
CA THR A 233 16.66 -6.52 -13.41
C THR A 233 15.26 -7.11 -13.52
N ILE A 234 14.38 -6.35 -14.16
CA ILE A 234 13.02 -6.74 -14.51
C ILE A 234 12.93 -6.63 -16.02
N GLU A 235 12.77 -7.74 -16.69
CA GLU A 235 12.73 -7.83 -18.15
C GLU A 235 11.45 -8.53 -18.60
N THR A 236 10.69 -7.89 -19.47
CA THR A 236 9.43 -8.41 -20.00
C THR A 236 9.45 -8.44 -21.52
#